data_a019efec914e3ec8aeca66965bf82ec9
#
_entry.id   a019efec914e3ec8aeca66965bf82ec9
#
_cell.length_a   1.000
_cell.length_b   1.000
_cell.length_c   1.000
_cell.angle_alpha   90.00
_cell.angle_beta   90.00
_cell.angle_gamma   90.00
#
_symmetry.space_group_name_H-M   'P 1'
#
loop_
_entity.id
_entity.type
_entity.pdbx_description
1 polymer ?
#
loop_
_entity_poly.entity_id
_entity_poly.type
_entity_poly.pdbx_seq_one_letter_code
_entity_poly.pdbx_strand_id
1 'polypeptide(L)'
;YHDVPAAEDGTVTVSLVNPRFQAGRGLGVYLRYRQRELPVLVEWKMMGAGDYVVGLEPSNCHPIGGRAAERARGTLVTLQPGESVEYQLEIGVLP
;
A
#
# COMPACT_ATOMS: atom_id res chain seq x y z
N TYR A 1 3.00 -3.09 -7.56
CA TYR A 1 4.12 -3.93 -7.12
C TYR A 1 3.61 -5.22 -6.50
N HIS A 2 4.18 -6.34 -6.92
CA HIS A 2 3.98 -7.66 -6.34
C HIS A 2 5.26 -8.09 -5.64
N ASP A 3 5.14 -9.04 -4.73
CA ASP A 3 6.30 -9.64 -4.07
C ASP A 3 7.24 -8.59 -3.45
N VAL A 4 6.65 -7.56 -2.86
CA VAL A 4 7.42 -6.56 -2.12
C VAL A 4 8.17 -7.29 -1.00
N PRO A 5 9.49 -7.06 -0.85
CA PRO A 5 10.26 -7.76 0.18
C PRO A 5 9.65 -7.61 1.57
N ALA A 6 9.47 -8.72 2.23
CA ALA A 6 8.98 -8.78 3.60
C ALA A 6 10.07 -9.27 4.56
N ALA A 7 9.97 -8.87 5.81
CA ALA A 7 10.78 -9.43 6.89
C ALA A 7 10.43 -10.91 7.14
N GLU A 8 11.21 -11.60 7.95
CA GLU A 8 11.00 -13.03 8.27
C GLU A 8 9.61 -13.32 8.86
N ASP A 9 9.04 -12.33 9.58
CA ASP A 9 7.70 -12.43 10.16
C ASP A 9 6.57 -12.12 9.16
N GLY A 10 6.90 -11.86 7.89
CA GLY A 10 5.94 -11.51 6.85
C GLY A 10 5.51 -10.06 6.83
N THR A 11 6.14 -9.20 7.62
CA THR A 11 5.85 -7.76 7.67
C THR A 11 6.55 -7.02 6.55
N VAL A 12 5.80 -6.20 5.83
CA VAL A 12 6.31 -5.23 4.84
C VAL A 12 6.32 -3.85 5.48
N THR A 13 7.41 -3.13 5.30
CA THR A 13 7.52 -1.71 5.67
C THR A 13 7.89 -0.91 4.43
N VAL A 14 7.07 0.06 4.10
CA VAL A 14 7.33 1.02 3.02
C VAL A 14 7.34 2.42 3.59
N SER A 15 8.15 3.29 3.02
CA SER A 15 8.27 4.67 3.49
C SER A 15 8.34 5.66 2.34
N LEU A 16 7.87 6.86 2.62
CA LEU A 16 8.00 8.02 1.77
C LEU A 16 8.75 9.10 2.53
N VAL A 17 9.84 9.60 1.96
CA VAL A 17 10.72 10.56 2.64
C VAL A 17 10.87 11.81 1.78
N ASN A 18 10.64 12.97 2.38
CA ASN A 18 11.00 14.26 1.81
C ASN A 18 12.19 14.86 2.61
N PRO A 19 13.43 14.73 2.11
CA PRO A 19 14.61 15.21 2.84
C PRO A 19 14.73 16.72 2.88
N ARG A 20 13.96 17.44 2.05
CA ARG A 20 14.00 18.92 1.97
C ARG A 20 12.94 19.61 2.82
N PHE A 21 12.10 18.86 3.49
CA PHE A 21 11.04 19.42 4.34
C PHE A 21 11.64 20.31 5.44
N GLN A 22 11.04 21.47 5.69
CA GLN A 22 11.47 22.45 6.71
C GLN A 22 12.99 22.74 6.68
N ALA A 23 13.49 23.25 5.55
CA ALA A 23 14.88 23.64 5.37
C ALA A 23 15.90 22.51 5.63
N GLY A 24 15.56 21.31 5.24
CA GLY A 24 16.46 20.14 5.32
C GLY A 24 16.36 19.33 6.60
N ARG A 25 15.39 19.63 7.46
CA ARG A 25 15.08 18.74 8.60
C ARG A 25 14.56 17.38 8.14
N GLY A 26 13.90 17.37 6.99
CA GLY A 26 13.29 16.17 6.43
C GLY A 26 11.99 15.79 7.12
N LEU A 27 11.19 15.02 6.40
CA LEU A 27 10.00 14.35 6.91
C LEU A 27 9.88 13.01 6.23
N GLY A 28 9.65 11.96 7.00
CA GLY A 28 9.34 10.65 6.48
C GLY A 28 8.11 10.08 7.15
N VAL A 29 7.31 9.38 6.35
CA VAL A 29 6.19 8.60 6.85
C VAL A 29 6.39 7.15 6.45
N TYR A 30 5.87 6.21 7.23
CA TYR A 30 5.93 4.81 6.91
C TYR A 30 4.57 4.14 7.07
N LEU A 31 4.40 3.07 6.28
CA LEU A 31 3.33 2.10 6.43
C LEU A 31 3.96 0.75 6.73
N ARG A 32 3.37 0.03 7.69
CA ARG A 32 3.72 -1.33 8.00
C ARG A 32 2.49 -2.20 7.95
N TYR A 33 2.57 -3.33 7.27
CA TYR A 33 1.43 -4.22 7.06
C TYR A 33 1.92 -5.66 6.82
N ARG A 34 1.00 -6.61 6.86
CA ARG A 34 1.32 -8.01 6.57
C ARG A 34 1.10 -8.31 5.09
N GLN A 35 2.12 -8.84 4.44
CA GLN A 35 2.08 -9.18 3.02
C GLN A 35 0.95 -10.16 2.70
N ARG A 36 0.70 -11.16 3.55
CA ARG A 36 -0.36 -12.14 3.35
C ARG A 36 -1.77 -11.54 3.35
N GLU A 37 -1.96 -10.42 4.06
CA GLU A 37 -3.24 -9.72 4.13
C GLU A 37 -3.42 -8.76 2.94
N LEU A 38 -2.35 -8.11 2.54
CA LEU A 38 -2.32 -7.10 1.48
C LEU A 38 -1.13 -7.38 0.55
N PRO A 39 -1.28 -8.35 -0.37
CA PRO A 39 -0.15 -8.83 -1.18
C PRO A 39 0.28 -7.88 -2.29
N VAL A 40 -0.49 -6.85 -2.60
CA VAL A 40 -0.21 -5.89 -3.66
C VAL A 40 0.04 -4.52 -3.05
N LEU A 41 1.10 -3.84 -3.47
CA LEU A 41 1.33 -2.44 -3.14
C LEU A 41 1.08 -1.61 -4.39
N VAL A 42 0.14 -0.70 -4.31
CA VAL A 42 -0.12 0.29 -5.34
C VAL A 42 0.52 1.61 -4.94
N GLU A 43 1.21 2.22 -5.87
CA GLU A 43 1.68 3.60 -5.75
C GLU A 43 0.90 4.45 -6.75
N TRP A 44 0.16 5.42 -6.24
CA TRP A 44 -0.55 6.39 -7.07
C TRP A 44 0.17 7.73 -7.04
N LYS A 45 0.37 8.31 -8.20
CA LYS A 45 1.07 9.60 -8.34
C LYS A 45 0.21 10.58 -9.11
N MET A 46 0.07 11.78 -8.55
CA MET A 46 -0.48 12.95 -9.23
C MET A 46 0.57 14.06 -9.12
N MET A 47 1.31 14.27 -10.22
CA MET A 47 2.47 15.18 -10.27
C MET A 47 2.15 16.46 -11.07
N GLY A 48 0.94 16.95 -10.96
CA GLY A 48 0.49 18.17 -11.61
C GLY A 48 0.85 19.45 -10.85
N ALA A 49 0.81 20.59 -11.54
CA ALA A 49 0.96 21.89 -10.90
C ALA A 49 -0.29 22.17 -10.06
N GLY A 50 -0.11 22.44 -8.77
CA GLY A 50 -1.20 22.69 -7.83
C GLY A 50 -1.78 21.45 -7.16
N ASP A 51 -1.63 20.28 -7.77
CA ASP A 51 -2.09 18.99 -7.22
C ASP A 51 -0.93 17.99 -7.26
N TYR A 52 -0.16 17.95 -6.20
CA TYR A 52 1.03 17.11 -6.11
C TYR A 52 0.86 16.10 -4.97
N VAL A 53 0.52 14.86 -5.32
CA VAL A 53 0.12 13.83 -4.36
C VAL A 53 0.78 12.49 -4.69
N VAL A 54 1.15 11.76 -3.67
CA VAL A 54 1.55 10.34 -3.75
C VAL A 54 0.68 9.54 -2.79
N GLY A 55 0.05 8.47 -3.29
CA GLY A 55 -0.62 7.47 -2.48
C GLY A 55 0.23 6.22 -2.36
N LEU A 56 0.41 5.72 -1.15
CA LEU A 56 0.96 4.39 -0.87
C LEU A 56 -0.19 3.51 -0.41
N GLU A 57 -0.58 2.55 -1.24
CA GLU A 57 -1.86 1.87 -1.13
C GLU A 57 -1.67 0.34 -1.07
N PRO A 58 -1.36 -0.23 0.11
CA PRO A 58 -1.40 -1.68 0.28
C PRO A 58 -2.81 -2.21 -0.02
N SER A 59 -2.89 -3.22 -0.86
CA SER A 59 -4.16 -3.70 -1.41
C SER A 59 -4.24 -5.21 -1.43
N ASN A 60 -5.46 -5.72 -1.34
CA ASN A 60 -5.74 -7.14 -1.53
C ASN A 60 -6.07 -7.51 -2.98
N CYS A 61 -6.03 -6.56 -3.90
CA CYS A 61 -6.36 -6.75 -5.31
C CYS A 61 -5.52 -5.83 -6.21
N HIS A 62 -5.54 -6.12 -7.51
CA HIS A 62 -4.92 -5.29 -8.53
C HIS A 62 -5.86 -4.16 -8.95
N PRO A 63 -5.38 -2.93 -9.10
CA PRO A 63 -6.24 -1.80 -9.44
C PRO A 63 -6.63 -1.76 -10.92
N ILE A 64 -5.80 -2.35 -11.80
CA ILE A 64 -5.97 -2.22 -13.25
C ILE A 64 -6.94 -3.26 -13.78
N GLY A 65 -7.97 -2.80 -14.49
CA GLY A 65 -9.00 -3.62 -15.12
C GLY A 65 -10.21 -3.90 -14.24
N GLY A 66 -10.16 -3.52 -12.97
CA GLY A 66 -11.28 -3.65 -12.05
C GLY A 66 -11.66 -5.09 -11.74
N ARG A 67 -12.84 -5.25 -11.16
CA ARG A 67 -13.35 -6.53 -10.64
C ARG A 67 -13.45 -7.64 -11.71
N ALA A 68 -13.81 -7.29 -12.94
CA ALA A 68 -13.93 -8.27 -14.01
C ALA A 68 -12.57 -8.88 -14.39
N ALA A 69 -11.54 -8.05 -14.47
CA ALA A 69 -10.18 -8.50 -14.74
C ALA A 69 -9.60 -9.31 -13.58
N GLU A 70 -9.87 -8.92 -12.33
CA GLU A 70 -9.49 -9.69 -11.15
C GLU A 70 -10.10 -11.09 -11.15
N ARG A 71 -11.39 -11.17 -11.50
CA ARG A 71 -12.08 -12.47 -11.64
C ARG A 71 -11.45 -13.33 -12.73
N ALA A 72 -11.15 -12.75 -13.89
CA ALA A 72 -10.53 -13.46 -15.00
C ALA A 72 -9.13 -13.99 -14.65
N ARG A 73 -8.37 -13.26 -13.83
CA ARG A 73 -7.05 -13.68 -13.33
C ARG A 73 -7.12 -14.71 -12.21
N GLY A 74 -8.28 -14.91 -11.60
CA GLY A 74 -8.42 -15.77 -10.43
C GLY A 74 -7.91 -15.15 -9.11
N THR A 75 -7.72 -13.85 -9.11
CA THR A 75 -7.18 -13.09 -7.96
C THR A 75 -8.22 -12.27 -7.20
N LEU A 76 -9.49 -12.36 -7.63
CA LEU A 76 -10.57 -11.66 -6.95
C LEU A 76 -10.83 -12.28 -5.57
N VAL A 77 -10.65 -11.47 -4.53
CA VAL A 77 -11.01 -11.84 -3.17
C VAL A 77 -12.49 -11.61 -2.95
N THR A 78 -13.19 -12.62 -2.45
CA THR A 78 -14.62 -12.54 -2.15
C THR A 78 -14.89 -12.91 -0.70
N LEU A 79 -15.89 -12.27 -0.11
CA LEU A 79 -16.42 -12.62 1.19
C LEU A 79 -17.80 -13.25 1.04
N GLN A 80 -18.03 -14.34 1.73
CA GLN A 80 -19.36 -14.96 1.82
C GLN A 80 -20.23 -14.16 2.81
N PRO A 81 -21.56 -14.27 2.72
CA PRO A 81 -22.45 -13.63 3.69
C PRO A 81 -22.09 -14.00 5.13
N GLY A 82 -21.91 -12.99 5.99
CA GLY A 82 -21.51 -13.17 7.38
C GLY A 82 -20.01 -13.39 7.62
N GLU A 83 -19.20 -13.54 6.57
CA GLU A 83 -17.74 -13.66 6.68
C GLU A 83 -17.11 -12.28 6.89
N SER A 84 -16.04 -12.23 7.67
CA SER A 84 -15.25 -11.02 7.91
C SER A 84 -13.77 -11.26 7.66
N VAL A 85 -13.05 -10.18 7.35
CA VAL A 85 -11.60 -10.18 7.22
C VAL A 85 -11.04 -9.00 8.01
N GLU A 86 -9.89 -9.22 8.64
CA GLU A 86 -9.18 -8.19 9.38
C GLU A 86 -7.85 -7.87 8.70
N TYR A 87 -7.53 -6.59 8.66
CA TYR A 87 -6.24 -6.09 8.19
C TYR A 87 -5.57 -5.31 9.32
N GLN A 88 -4.27 -5.53 9.48
CA GLN A 88 -3.48 -4.79 10.45
C GLN A 88 -2.52 -3.85 9.72
N LEU A 89 -2.68 -2.55 9.97
CA LEU A 89 -1.80 -1.51 9.44
C LEU A 89 -1.25 -0.67 10.58
N GLU A 90 0.00 -0.26 10.42
CA GLU A 90 0.64 0.75 11.24
C GLU A 90 1.08 1.90 10.33
N ILE A 91 0.72 3.12 10.71
CA ILE A 91 1.14 4.34 10.02
C ILE A 91 1.88 5.19 11.03
N GLY A 92 3.07 5.65 10.66
CA GLY A 92 3.86 6.46 11.57
C GLY A 92 4.76 7.44 10.85
N VAL A 93 5.39 8.28 11.66
CA VAL A 93 6.39 9.25 11.20
C VAL A 93 7.76 8.71 11.56
N LEU A 94 8.67 8.78 10.59
CA LEU A 94 10.06 8.40 10.81
C LEU A 94 10.75 9.41 11.74
N PRO A 95 11.54 8.94 12.69
CA PRO A 95 12.30 9.80 13.58
C PRO A 95 13.37 10.62 12.86
#